data_2b5cff344baaf2c4e396c67976d452d3
#
_entry.id   2b5cff344baaf2c4e396c67976d452d3
#
_cell.length_a   1.000
_cell.length_b   1.000
_cell.length_c   1.000
_cell.angle_alpha   90.00
_cell.angle_beta   90.00
_cell.angle_gamma   90.00
#
_symmetry.space_group_name_H-M   'P 1'
#
loop_
_entity.id
_entity.type
_entity.pdbx_description
1 polymer ?
#
loop_
_entity_poly.entity_id
_entity_poly.type
_entity_poly.pdbx_seq_one_letter_code
_entity_poly.pdbx_strand_id
1 'polypeptide(L)'
;MVTKLHYDADDVAIVGKPLVDIDIQGEISPKDEALLGSSSNAKVEQQPETPSAVEKAEEVSQQPALVEDKADGPLGRTDTEPLKLERAPPSKHATLATPAVRHLTKELKVNIADIIGTGKDGRVLKEDVQKFASHGSVSKQSATPAAQAYDRVVPLTPVQQQMFKTMTRSLSIPHFLYTTPVDLTSLTALRRKLNTSLDQSEKLTPLPFILKAVSLALTSHRLLNTHLDTATNPQKPQLTYHASHNIGVAVDTPSGLLVPVIRNVQDLSVHSIAHELARLSGLARAGKLLAADMAGATFTVSNIGSIGGGVVAPVITSPQVAILGVGRSRVVPAFGEAGELVRREEAVFSWSADHRVVDGAECARAAETVRGFLEGVEGMLVRLR
;
A
#
# COMPACT_ATOMS: atom_id res chain seq x y z
N MET A 1 40.65 16.29 -24.03
CA MET A 1 41.33 15.66 -22.88
C MET A 1 40.88 16.33 -21.61
N VAL A 2 40.64 15.61 -20.49
CA VAL A 2 40.29 16.24 -19.20
C VAL A 2 41.51 16.97 -18.67
N THR A 3 41.42 18.27 -18.43
CA THR A 3 42.53 19.10 -17.97
C THR A 3 42.48 19.37 -16.47
N LYS A 4 41.30 19.41 -15.88
CA LYS A 4 41.14 19.64 -14.44
C LYS A 4 39.83 19.07 -13.93
N LEU A 5 39.86 18.43 -12.77
CA LEU A 5 38.71 18.09 -11.96
C LEU A 5 38.56 19.13 -10.84
N HIS A 6 37.34 19.64 -10.59
CA HIS A 6 37.06 20.62 -9.58
C HIS A 6 36.56 20.03 -8.25
N TYR A 7 36.26 18.72 -8.23
CA TYR A 7 35.84 17.96 -7.06
C TYR A 7 36.52 16.59 -7.03
N ASP A 8 36.83 16.11 -5.86
CA ASP A 8 37.35 14.76 -5.64
C ASP A 8 36.21 13.73 -5.54
N ALA A 9 36.58 12.43 -5.55
CA ALA A 9 35.63 11.35 -5.36
C ALA A 9 34.96 11.52 -3.98
N ASP A 10 33.60 11.42 -3.93
CA ASP A 10 32.75 11.61 -2.75
C ASP A 10 32.51 13.08 -2.30
N ASP A 11 33.04 14.08 -3.01
CA ASP A 11 32.71 15.48 -2.74
C ASP A 11 31.31 15.86 -3.25
N VAL A 12 30.63 16.73 -2.50
CA VAL A 12 29.32 17.27 -2.90
C VAL A 12 29.51 18.47 -3.82
N ALA A 13 29.19 18.29 -5.10
CA ALA A 13 29.30 19.34 -6.10
C ALA A 13 28.18 20.39 -5.92
N ILE A 14 28.54 21.68 -5.99
CA ILE A 14 27.58 22.78 -5.89
C ILE A 14 26.94 23.02 -7.26
N VAL A 15 25.61 23.04 -7.32
CA VAL A 15 24.85 23.31 -8.55
C VAL A 15 25.24 24.68 -9.15
N GLY A 16 25.60 24.68 -10.44
CA GLY A 16 26.05 25.89 -11.17
C GLY A 16 27.55 26.16 -11.12
N LYS A 17 28.35 25.32 -10.47
CA LYS A 17 29.82 25.37 -10.54
C LYS A 17 30.36 24.33 -11.54
N PRO A 18 31.50 24.62 -12.23
CA PRO A 18 32.10 23.66 -13.14
C PRO A 18 32.54 22.39 -12.41
N LEU A 19 32.31 21.23 -13.01
CA LEU A 19 32.72 19.92 -12.50
C LEU A 19 34.07 19.50 -13.05
N VAL A 20 34.31 19.80 -14.31
CA VAL A 20 35.46 19.32 -15.05
C VAL A 20 35.80 20.31 -16.18
N ASP A 21 37.07 20.55 -16.41
CA ASP A 21 37.57 21.26 -17.57
C ASP A 21 38.07 20.26 -18.61
N ILE A 22 37.61 20.40 -19.85
CA ILE A 22 37.92 19.49 -20.96
C ILE A 22 38.61 20.30 -22.08
N ASP A 23 39.79 19.89 -22.46
CA ASP A 23 40.47 20.42 -23.66
C ASP A 23 40.04 19.62 -24.88
N ILE A 24 39.36 20.29 -25.83
CA ILE A 24 38.83 19.68 -27.05
C ILE A 24 39.92 19.68 -28.13
N GLN A 25 40.47 18.49 -28.40
CA GLN A 25 41.52 18.31 -29.43
C GLN A 25 40.92 17.82 -30.75
N GLY A 26 39.98 18.56 -31.33
CA GLY A 26 39.35 18.23 -32.62
C GLY A 26 38.62 19.40 -33.24
N GLU A 27 38.28 19.30 -34.52
CA GLU A 27 37.49 20.33 -35.20
C GLU A 27 36.07 20.39 -34.59
N ILE A 28 35.72 21.55 -34.07
CA ILE A 28 34.42 21.80 -33.43
C ILE A 28 33.40 22.13 -34.53
N SER A 29 32.23 21.47 -34.52
CA SER A 29 31.17 21.78 -35.46
C SER A 29 30.62 23.22 -35.21
N PRO A 30 30.23 23.96 -36.27
CA PRO A 30 29.70 25.32 -36.09
C PRO A 30 28.44 25.43 -35.21
N LYS A 31 27.74 24.31 -34.96
CA LYS A 31 26.58 24.23 -34.03
C LYS A 31 27.04 24.13 -32.55
N ASP A 32 28.21 23.51 -32.33
CA ASP A 32 28.74 23.32 -30.98
C ASP A 32 29.48 24.57 -30.50
N GLU A 33 30.04 25.35 -31.42
CA GLU A 33 30.71 26.64 -31.14
C GLU A 33 29.70 27.68 -30.59
N ALA A 34 28.46 27.66 -31.10
CA ALA A 34 27.37 28.52 -30.59
C ALA A 34 26.96 28.20 -29.15
N LEU A 35 27.12 26.96 -28.70
CA LEU A 35 26.83 26.51 -27.33
C LEU A 35 27.96 26.89 -26.35
N LEU A 36 29.21 26.91 -26.81
CA LEU A 36 30.36 27.31 -26.01
C LEU A 36 30.40 28.83 -25.76
N GLY A 37 29.87 29.65 -26.66
CA GLY A 37 29.82 31.12 -26.54
C GLY A 37 28.76 31.66 -25.61
N SER A 38 27.74 30.87 -25.23
CA SER A 38 26.61 31.34 -24.40
C SER A 38 26.82 31.20 -22.89
N SER A 39 27.94 30.61 -22.45
CA SER A 39 28.21 30.33 -21.03
C SER A 39 28.95 31.45 -20.27
N SER A 40 29.31 32.58 -20.90
CA SER A 40 30.18 33.57 -20.26
C SER A 40 29.48 34.87 -19.81
N ASN A 41 28.15 35.04 -19.95
CA ASN A 41 27.48 36.26 -19.53
C ASN A 41 26.05 36.03 -18.99
N ALA A 42 25.94 35.42 -17.82
CA ALA A 42 24.73 35.52 -17.00
C ALA A 42 25.06 36.39 -15.78
N LYS A 43 24.81 37.69 -15.92
CA LYS A 43 24.82 38.67 -14.85
C LYS A 43 23.66 38.35 -13.91
N VAL A 44 23.99 38.02 -12.67
CA VAL A 44 23.02 37.83 -11.58
C VAL A 44 22.46 39.21 -11.21
N GLU A 45 21.19 39.47 -11.52
CA GLU A 45 20.41 40.53 -10.91
C GLU A 45 19.99 40.10 -9.50
N GLN A 46 20.50 40.85 -8.54
CA GLN A 46 20.10 40.80 -7.13
C GLN A 46 18.73 41.43 -6.95
N GLN A 47 17.79 40.74 -6.39
CA GLN A 47 16.62 41.31 -5.73
C GLN A 47 16.86 41.44 -4.24
N PRO A 48 16.33 42.51 -3.60
CA PRO A 48 16.76 42.97 -2.28
C PRO A 48 16.17 42.13 -1.13
N GLU A 49 17.04 41.85 -0.17
CA GLU A 49 16.71 41.26 1.12
C GLU A 49 15.89 42.20 2.01
N THR A 50 14.90 41.66 2.67
CA THR A 50 14.34 42.26 3.90
C THR A 50 14.79 41.41 5.11
N PRO A 51 15.22 42.05 6.19
CA PRO A 51 15.88 41.36 7.30
C PRO A 51 14.87 40.83 8.31
N SER A 52 15.04 39.59 8.76
CA SER A 52 14.42 39.13 9.98
C SER A 52 15.44 38.46 10.89
N ALA A 53 15.32 38.84 12.15
CA ALA A 53 16.18 38.76 13.30
C ALA A 53 16.88 37.43 13.56
N VAL A 54 18.13 37.59 13.97
CA VAL A 54 19.01 36.58 14.54
C VAL A 54 18.63 36.36 16.00
N GLU A 55 18.44 35.10 16.39
CA GLU A 55 18.61 34.72 17.80
C GLU A 55 19.56 33.53 17.88
N LYS A 56 20.65 33.79 18.61
CA LYS A 56 21.72 32.85 18.94
C LYS A 56 21.21 31.80 19.94
N ALA A 57 21.57 30.56 19.75
CA ALA A 57 21.73 29.64 20.86
C ALA A 57 22.99 28.79 20.61
N GLU A 58 23.79 28.73 21.67
CA GLU A 58 25.15 28.24 21.78
C GLU A 58 25.27 26.72 21.62
N GLU A 59 26.41 26.32 21.07
CA GLU A 59 26.98 24.96 21.15
C GLU A 59 27.15 24.53 22.62
N VAL A 60 26.74 23.30 22.92
CA VAL A 60 27.39 22.47 23.95
C VAL A 60 27.60 21.07 23.40
N SER A 61 28.85 20.86 23.06
CA SER A 61 29.50 19.57 22.84
C SER A 61 29.60 18.83 24.16
N GLN A 62 29.15 17.57 24.25
CA GLN A 62 29.75 16.56 25.12
C GLN A 62 29.38 15.13 24.64
N GLN A 63 30.38 14.46 24.09
CA GLN A 63 30.47 12.99 24.07
C GLN A 63 30.82 12.49 25.46
N PRO A 64 30.40 11.32 25.85
CA PRO A 64 31.17 10.48 26.78
C PRO A 64 31.72 9.22 26.09
N ALA A 65 32.94 8.98 26.47
CA ALA A 65 33.87 7.95 26.05
C ALA A 65 33.40 6.52 26.35
N LEU A 66 33.90 5.63 25.50
CA LEU A 66 34.00 4.17 25.70
C LEU A 66 34.80 3.86 26.96
N VAL A 67 34.30 2.97 27.78
CA VAL A 67 35.11 2.19 28.74
C VAL A 67 34.91 0.72 28.43
N GLU A 68 35.98 0.10 27.92
CA GLU A 68 36.18 -1.34 27.92
C GLU A 68 36.48 -1.77 29.36
N ASP A 69 35.83 -2.83 29.81
CA ASP A 69 36.38 -3.65 30.88
C ASP A 69 36.16 -5.14 30.60
N LYS A 70 37.27 -5.86 30.55
CA LYS A 70 37.40 -7.32 30.46
C LYS A 70 37.40 -7.89 31.84
N ALA A 71 36.62 -8.92 32.08
CA ALA A 71 37.00 -9.96 33.03
C ALA A 71 36.19 -11.26 32.86
N ASP A 72 36.92 -12.26 32.61
CA ASP A 72 36.86 -13.69 32.74
C ASP A 72 35.82 -14.37 33.65
N GLY A 73 35.35 -15.52 33.15
CA GLY A 73 35.28 -16.78 33.87
C GLY A 73 33.90 -17.32 34.25
N PRO A 74 33.71 -18.62 34.08
CA PRO A 74 32.38 -19.25 34.05
C PRO A 74 31.96 -19.76 35.43
N LEU A 75 30.67 -19.76 35.75
CA LEU A 75 30.07 -20.75 36.66
C LEU A 75 28.54 -20.57 36.82
N GLY A 76 27.83 -21.65 36.68
CA GLY A 76 26.65 -21.91 37.50
C GLY A 76 25.30 -21.72 36.80
N ARG A 77 24.82 -22.79 36.15
CA ARG A 77 23.38 -23.04 36.03
C ARG A 77 22.76 -23.04 37.41
N THR A 78 21.79 -22.20 37.65
CA THR A 78 20.76 -22.44 38.65
C THR A 78 19.41 -22.23 38.00
N ASP A 79 18.73 -23.34 37.79
CA ASP A 79 17.30 -23.40 37.51
C ASP A 79 16.57 -22.70 38.67
N THR A 80 15.98 -21.57 38.38
CA THR A 80 15.00 -20.96 39.28
C THR A 80 13.64 -21.10 38.63
N GLU A 81 12.92 -22.16 39.03
CA GLU A 81 11.48 -22.26 38.87
C GLU A 81 10.78 -21.00 39.39
N PRO A 82 9.70 -20.53 38.71
CA PRO A 82 8.89 -19.42 39.22
C PRO A 82 8.20 -19.87 40.50
N LEU A 83 8.51 -19.19 41.59
CA LEU A 83 7.82 -19.31 42.87
C LEU A 83 6.30 -19.11 42.63
N LYS A 84 5.57 -20.21 42.68
CA LYS A 84 4.13 -20.21 42.94
C LYS A 84 3.92 -19.55 44.30
N LEU A 85 3.36 -18.35 44.30
CA LEU A 85 2.70 -17.82 45.50
C LEU A 85 1.53 -18.76 45.84
N GLU A 86 1.78 -19.71 46.70
CA GLU A 86 0.73 -20.48 47.31
C GLU A 86 -0.15 -19.53 48.13
N ARG A 87 -1.41 -19.45 47.76
CA ARG A 87 -2.48 -18.84 48.57
C ARG A 87 -2.45 -19.59 49.90
N ALA A 88 -2.24 -18.86 50.97
CA ALA A 88 -2.44 -19.38 52.32
C ALA A 88 -3.84 -20.02 52.39
N PRO A 89 -4.00 -21.21 52.92
CA PRO A 89 -5.30 -21.84 53.03
C PRO A 89 -6.25 -20.94 53.84
N PRO A 90 -7.55 -20.86 53.47
CA PRO A 90 -8.50 -20.07 54.25
C PRO A 90 -8.47 -20.52 55.69
N SER A 91 -8.26 -19.56 56.59
CA SER A 91 -8.25 -19.87 58.05
C SER A 91 -9.58 -20.56 58.38
N LYS A 92 -9.51 -21.63 59.20
CA LYS A 92 -10.70 -22.41 59.60
C LYS A 92 -11.79 -21.58 60.32
N HIS A 93 -11.57 -20.26 60.46
CA HIS A 93 -12.44 -19.32 61.19
C HIS A 93 -13.02 -18.22 60.27
N ALA A 94 -12.77 -18.21 58.98
CA ALA A 94 -13.26 -17.18 58.02
C ALA A 94 -14.79 -17.12 57.91
N THR A 95 -15.51 -18.11 58.40
CA THR A 95 -16.97 -18.16 58.43
C THR A 95 -17.57 -18.03 59.84
N LEU A 96 -16.73 -17.83 60.87
CA LEU A 96 -17.18 -17.65 62.25
C LEU A 96 -17.70 -16.20 62.43
N ALA A 97 -18.98 -16.06 62.57
CA ALA A 97 -19.67 -14.79 62.83
C ALA A 97 -20.69 -14.97 63.96
N THR A 98 -20.90 -13.91 64.72
CA THR A 98 -21.95 -13.89 65.78
C THR A 98 -23.34 -13.96 65.18
N PRO A 99 -24.35 -14.43 65.90
CA PRO A 99 -25.73 -14.49 65.41
C PRO A 99 -26.26 -13.14 64.85
N ALA A 100 -25.83 -12.02 65.44
CA ALA A 100 -26.21 -10.68 65.01
C ALA A 100 -25.60 -10.33 63.63
N VAL A 101 -24.35 -10.76 63.35
CA VAL A 101 -23.69 -10.56 62.06
C VAL A 101 -24.31 -11.42 60.98
N ARG A 102 -24.72 -12.65 61.29
CA ARG A 102 -25.43 -13.55 60.37
C ARG A 102 -26.83 -13.02 60.01
N HIS A 103 -27.52 -12.35 60.95
CA HIS A 103 -28.80 -11.71 60.69
C HIS A 103 -28.62 -10.54 59.73
N LEU A 104 -27.61 -9.71 59.96
CA LEU A 104 -27.32 -8.55 59.15
C LEU A 104 -26.89 -8.93 57.70
N THR A 105 -26.11 -10.02 57.54
CA THR A 105 -25.75 -10.52 56.21
C THR A 105 -26.94 -11.07 55.45
N LYS A 106 -27.92 -11.67 56.12
CA LYS A 106 -29.18 -12.08 55.48
C LYS A 106 -30.06 -10.90 55.11
N GLU A 107 -30.14 -9.87 55.93
CA GLU A 107 -30.94 -8.66 55.71
C GLU A 107 -30.38 -7.87 54.50
N LEU A 108 -29.03 -7.76 54.40
CA LEU A 108 -28.34 -7.05 53.32
C LEU A 108 -28.08 -7.93 52.09
N LYS A 109 -28.52 -9.20 52.09
CA LYS A 109 -28.31 -10.19 51.01
C LYS A 109 -26.84 -10.34 50.58
N VAL A 110 -25.92 -10.26 51.52
CA VAL A 110 -24.46 -10.37 51.27
C VAL A 110 -23.97 -11.72 51.73
N ASN A 111 -23.11 -12.38 50.95
CA ASN A 111 -22.55 -13.66 51.36
C ASN A 111 -21.35 -13.45 52.31
N ILE A 112 -21.38 -14.07 53.51
CA ILE A 112 -20.35 -13.91 54.53
C ILE A 112 -18.97 -14.37 54.08
N ALA A 113 -18.92 -15.28 53.08
CA ALA A 113 -17.65 -15.80 52.54
C ALA A 113 -16.90 -14.75 51.69
N ASP A 114 -17.58 -13.71 51.25
CA ASP A 114 -17.03 -12.64 50.40
C ASP A 114 -16.48 -11.47 51.22
N ILE A 115 -16.69 -11.48 52.53
CA ILE A 115 -16.30 -10.41 53.47
C ILE A 115 -15.02 -10.79 54.17
N ILE A 116 -14.01 -9.92 54.12
CA ILE A 116 -12.77 -10.08 54.87
C ILE A 116 -13.01 -9.60 56.31
N GLY A 117 -13.00 -10.52 57.29
CA GLY A 117 -13.20 -10.19 58.70
C GLY A 117 -11.97 -9.52 59.35
N THR A 118 -12.19 -8.37 60.01
CA THR A 118 -11.15 -7.62 60.71
C THR A 118 -11.08 -7.96 62.23
N GLY A 119 -11.94 -8.83 62.73
CA GLY A 119 -11.97 -9.25 64.13
C GLY A 119 -10.86 -10.26 64.50
N LYS A 120 -10.72 -10.53 65.81
CA LYS A 120 -9.76 -11.49 66.34
C LYS A 120 -9.93 -12.86 65.66
N ASP A 121 -8.82 -13.45 65.21
CA ASP A 121 -8.77 -14.71 64.47
C ASP A 121 -9.50 -14.68 63.07
N GLY A 122 -9.62 -13.51 62.44
CA GLY A 122 -10.27 -13.37 61.11
C GLY A 122 -11.81 -13.39 61.18
N ARG A 123 -12.39 -13.13 62.32
CA ARG A 123 -13.83 -13.12 62.55
C ARG A 123 -14.46 -11.91 61.88
N VAL A 124 -15.60 -12.11 61.19
CA VAL A 124 -16.35 -11.03 60.54
C VAL A 124 -17.15 -10.25 61.61
N LEU A 125 -16.92 -8.94 61.66
CA LEU A 125 -17.60 -8.00 62.55
C LEU A 125 -18.78 -7.33 61.82
N LYS A 126 -19.68 -6.72 62.63
CA LYS A 126 -20.85 -5.96 62.08
C LYS A 126 -20.40 -4.83 61.17
N GLU A 127 -19.30 -4.16 61.51
CA GLU A 127 -18.72 -3.05 60.74
C GLU A 127 -18.17 -3.51 59.37
N ASP A 128 -17.65 -4.72 59.27
CA ASP A 128 -17.14 -5.29 58.01
C ASP A 128 -18.28 -5.52 57.01
N VAL A 129 -19.42 -6.02 57.51
CA VAL A 129 -20.64 -6.24 56.71
C VAL A 129 -21.21 -4.91 56.22
N GLN A 130 -21.26 -3.89 57.09
CA GLN A 130 -21.75 -2.56 56.73
C GLN A 130 -20.86 -1.86 55.74
N LYS A 131 -19.52 -1.92 55.92
CA LYS A 131 -18.54 -1.38 54.95
C LYS A 131 -18.64 -2.08 53.59
N PHE A 132 -18.81 -3.40 53.59
CA PHE A 132 -18.98 -4.16 52.34
C PHE A 132 -20.28 -3.81 51.64
N ALA A 133 -21.35 -3.61 52.36
CA ALA A 133 -22.65 -3.22 51.82
C ALA A 133 -22.68 -1.76 51.33
N SER A 134 -22.00 -0.82 52.03
CA SER A 134 -21.96 0.60 51.65
C SER A 134 -21.05 0.90 50.51
N HIS A 135 -20.02 0.08 50.29
CA HIS A 135 -19.10 0.24 49.15
C HIS A 135 -19.59 -0.42 47.88
N GLY A 136 -20.85 -0.92 47.85
CA GLY A 136 -21.40 -1.67 46.73
C GLY A 136 -20.47 -2.78 46.29
N SER A 137 -20.97 -3.94 45.93
CA SER A 137 -20.16 -4.99 45.33
C SER A 137 -19.34 -4.40 44.19
N VAL A 138 -18.10 -4.05 44.47
CA VAL A 138 -17.12 -3.90 43.42
C VAL A 138 -17.04 -5.29 42.82
N SER A 139 -17.87 -5.53 41.80
CA SER A 139 -17.69 -6.69 40.94
C SER A 139 -16.21 -6.70 40.61
N LYS A 140 -15.51 -7.73 41.09
CA LYS A 140 -14.21 -8.07 40.51
C LYS A 140 -14.49 -8.35 39.03
N GLN A 141 -14.56 -7.28 38.22
CA GLN A 141 -14.11 -7.43 36.85
C GLN A 141 -12.69 -7.94 37.01
N SER A 142 -12.50 -9.23 36.76
CA SER A 142 -11.21 -9.79 36.43
C SER A 142 -10.68 -8.84 35.36
N ALA A 143 -9.77 -7.93 35.74
CA ALA A 143 -8.88 -7.33 34.79
C ALA A 143 -8.18 -8.53 34.18
N THR A 144 -8.64 -8.96 33.03
CA THR A 144 -7.88 -9.85 32.16
C THR A 144 -6.52 -9.17 32.08
N PRO A 145 -5.41 -9.80 32.52
CA PRO A 145 -4.11 -9.18 32.41
C PRO A 145 -4.01 -8.79 30.93
N ALA A 146 -3.78 -7.51 30.65
CA ALA A 146 -3.51 -7.06 29.29
C ALA A 146 -2.44 -8.02 28.77
N ALA A 147 -2.80 -8.81 27.77
CA ALA A 147 -1.90 -9.79 27.19
C ALA A 147 -0.67 -8.98 26.77
N GLN A 148 0.45 -9.19 27.43
CA GLN A 148 1.70 -8.57 27.04
C GLN A 148 1.91 -8.99 25.61
N ALA A 149 1.96 -8.00 24.70
CA ALA A 149 2.24 -8.25 23.30
C ALA A 149 3.67 -8.77 23.21
N TYR A 150 3.80 -10.08 23.00
CA TYR A 150 5.08 -10.70 22.72
C TYR A 150 5.28 -10.75 21.22
N ASP A 151 6.49 -10.49 20.77
CA ASP A 151 6.88 -10.70 19.38
C ASP A 151 6.64 -12.17 19.01
N ARG A 152 5.88 -12.38 17.93
CA ARG A 152 5.53 -13.71 17.46
C ARG A 152 6.11 -13.95 16.08
N VAL A 153 7.00 -14.91 15.96
CA VAL A 153 7.49 -15.39 14.66
C VAL A 153 6.44 -16.30 14.03
N VAL A 154 5.96 -15.95 12.83
CA VAL A 154 4.96 -16.72 12.11
C VAL A 154 5.47 -16.99 10.70
N PRO A 155 5.44 -18.26 10.20
CA PRO A 155 5.78 -18.57 8.83
C PRO A 155 4.75 -17.97 7.85
N LEU A 156 5.21 -17.64 6.65
CA LEU A 156 4.35 -17.13 5.58
C LEU A 156 3.30 -18.20 5.20
N THR A 157 2.07 -17.75 4.95
CA THR A 157 1.03 -18.60 4.36
C THR A 157 1.38 -18.99 2.92
N PRO A 158 0.78 -20.05 2.34
CA PRO A 158 1.06 -20.46 0.96
C PRO A 158 0.86 -19.34 -0.07
N VAL A 159 -0.18 -18.50 0.10
CA VAL A 159 -0.44 -17.32 -0.75
C VAL A 159 0.68 -16.28 -0.61
N GLN A 160 1.09 -15.98 0.61
CA GLN A 160 2.20 -15.07 0.87
C GLN A 160 3.53 -15.59 0.34
N GLN A 161 3.79 -16.90 0.43
CA GLN A 161 4.99 -17.54 -0.16
C GLN A 161 5.01 -17.41 -1.67
N GLN A 162 3.86 -17.61 -2.33
CA GLN A 162 3.75 -17.44 -3.78
C GLN A 162 3.96 -15.99 -4.19
N MET A 163 3.36 -15.04 -3.46
CA MET A 163 3.58 -13.62 -3.67
C MET A 163 5.04 -13.24 -3.50
N PHE A 164 5.71 -13.71 -2.44
CA PHE A 164 7.15 -13.49 -2.20
C PHE A 164 7.98 -13.96 -3.39
N LYS A 165 7.76 -15.20 -3.87
CA LYS A 165 8.50 -15.75 -5.03
C LYS A 165 8.27 -14.90 -6.29
N THR A 166 7.03 -14.51 -6.56
CA THR A 166 6.67 -13.72 -7.74
C THR A 166 7.28 -12.33 -7.68
N MET A 167 7.17 -11.64 -6.54
CA MET A 167 7.72 -10.29 -6.36
C MET A 167 9.25 -10.28 -6.36
N THR A 168 9.90 -11.32 -5.82
CA THR A 168 11.37 -11.46 -5.90
C THR A 168 11.84 -11.58 -7.35
N ARG A 169 11.09 -12.28 -8.22
CA ARG A 169 11.41 -12.28 -9.67
C ARG A 169 11.25 -10.89 -10.30
N SER A 170 10.25 -10.15 -9.85
CA SER A 170 9.97 -8.81 -10.39
C SER A 170 11.04 -7.76 -10.03
N LEU A 171 11.90 -8.01 -9.04
CA LEU A 171 13.01 -7.12 -8.68
C LEU A 171 14.01 -6.91 -9.84
N SER A 172 14.14 -7.88 -10.76
CA SER A 172 15.03 -7.77 -11.91
C SER A 172 14.46 -6.92 -13.06
N ILE A 173 13.21 -6.47 -12.95
CA ILE A 173 12.56 -5.65 -13.99
C ILE A 173 12.81 -4.18 -13.69
N PRO A 174 13.49 -3.43 -14.58
CA PRO A 174 13.58 -1.99 -14.43
C PRO A 174 12.23 -1.34 -14.76
N HIS A 175 11.46 -1.05 -13.72
CA HIS A 175 10.14 -0.45 -13.86
C HIS A 175 10.25 1.01 -14.28
N PHE A 176 9.58 1.38 -15.36
CA PHE A 176 9.29 2.76 -15.74
C PHE A 176 7.85 3.09 -15.31
N LEU A 177 7.68 4.16 -14.55
CA LEU A 177 6.35 4.60 -14.08
C LEU A 177 5.91 5.83 -14.85
N TYR A 178 4.73 5.75 -15.49
CA TYR A 178 4.03 6.87 -16.10
C TYR A 178 2.66 7.05 -15.42
N THR A 179 2.30 8.29 -15.07
CA THR A 179 1.03 8.58 -14.41
C THR A 179 0.28 9.69 -15.17
N THR A 180 -1.02 9.52 -15.32
CA THR A 180 -1.88 10.51 -15.93
C THR A 180 -3.22 10.61 -15.20
N PRO A 181 -3.75 11.81 -14.95
CA PRO A 181 -5.11 11.99 -14.50
C PRO A 181 -6.08 11.66 -15.63
N VAL A 182 -7.22 11.05 -15.32
CA VAL A 182 -8.28 10.69 -16.26
C VAL A 182 -9.60 11.24 -15.74
N ASP A 183 -10.27 12.05 -16.55
CA ASP A 183 -11.61 12.57 -16.21
C ASP A 183 -12.68 11.50 -16.50
N LEU A 184 -13.30 11.02 -15.44
CA LEU A 184 -14.35 10.00 -15.47
C LEU A 184 -15.76 10.60 -15.40
N THR A 185 -15.92 11.92 -15.53
CA THR A 185 -17.21 12.61 -15.38
C THR A 185 -18.24 12.10 -16.41
N SER A 186 -17.88 12.07 -17.68
CA SER A 186 -18.74 11.57 -18.76
C SER A 186 -19.07 10.09 -18.60
N LEU A 187 -18.06 9.27 -18.25
CA LEU A 187 -18.25 7.85 -17.97
C LEU A 187 -19.20 7.63 -16.79
N THR A 188 -19.04 8.40 -15.71
CA THR A 188 -19.90 8.29 -14.53
C THR A 188 -21.35 8.68 -14.85
N ALA A 189 -21.55 9.73 -15.65
CA ALA A 189 -22.88 10.14 -16.10
C ALA A 189 -23.55 9.04 -16.96
N LEU A 190 -22.84 8.49 -17.95
CA LEU A 190 -23.33 7.38 -18.77
C LEU A 190 -23.67 6.16 -17.92
N ARG A 191 -22.76 5.75 -17.04
CA ARG A 191 -22.96 4.61 -16.15
C ARG A 191 -24.19 4.78 -15.26
N ARG A 192 -24.40 5.96 -14.68
CA ARG A 192 -25.59 6.26 -13.89
C ARG A 192 -26.87 6.10 -14.72
N LYS A 193 -26.88 6.64 -15.95
CA LYS A 193 -28.01 6.51 -16.88
C LYS A 193 -28.29 5.04 -17.21
N LEU A 194 -27.28 4.24 -17.52
CA LEU A 194 -27.43 2.81 -17.82
C LEU A 194 -27.97 2.04 -16.59
N ASN A 195 -27.46 2.34 -15.41
CA ASN A 195 -27.85 1.66 -14.18
C ASN A 195 -29.29 1.99 -13.69
N THR A 196 -29.98 2.96 -14.30
CA THR A 196 -31.41 3.21 -13.98
C THR A 196 -32.35 2.13 -14.52
N SER A 197 -31.94 1.44 -15.60
CA SER A 197 -32.72 0.39 -16.26
C SER A 197 -32.25 -1.02 -15.95
N LEU A 198 -31.19 -1.17 -15.13
CA LEU A 198 -30.61 -2.46 -14.76
C LEU A 198 -30.99 -2.87 -13.34
N ASP A 199 -31.20 -4.17 -13.13
CA ASP A 199 -31.39 -4.74 -11.82
C ASP A 199 -30.16 -4.57 -10.92
N GLN A 200 -30.35 -4.64 -9.58
CA GLN A 200 -29.27 -4.43 -8.62
C GLN A 200 -28.08 -5.36 -8.83
N SER A 201 -28.32 -6.59 -9.30
CA SER A 201 -27.27 -7.59 -9.59
C SER A 201 -26.50 -7.33 -10.87
N GLU A 202 -27.07 -6.54 -11.79
CA GLU A 202 -26.49 -6.23 -13.12
C GLU A 202 -25.84 -4.85 -13.19
N LYS A 203 -25.87 -4.10 -12.07
CA LYS A 203 -25.32 -2.73 -12.04
C LYS A 203 -23.85 -2.69 -12.41
N LEU A 204 -23.57 -1.81 -13.38
CA LEU A 204 -22.23 -1.58 -13.88
C LEU A 204 -21.41 -0.70 -12.94
N THR A 205 -20.17 -1.12 -12.67
CA THR A 205 -19.14 -0.31 -12.01
C THR A 205 -18.24 0.36 -13.07
N PRO A 206 -17.35 1.30 -12.72
CA PRO A 206 -16.41 1.88 -13.68
C PRO A 206 -15.40 0.86 -14.25
N LEU A 207 -15.01 -0.15 -13.47
CA LEU A 207 -13.93 -1.06 -13.84
C LEU A 207 -14.16 -1.83 -15.15
N PRO A 208 -15.34 -2.39 -15.49
CA PRO A 208 -15.59 -3.03 -16.78
C PRO A 208 -15.33 -2.11 -17.99
N PHE A 209 -15.64 -0.82 -17.87
CA PHE A 209 -15.35 0.17 -18.92
C PHE A 209 -13.84 0.41 -19.04
N ILE A 210 -13.13 0.50 -17.91
CA ILE A 210 -11.68 0.64 -17.89
C ILE A 210 -11.01 -0.56 -18.55
N LEU A 211 -11.45 -1.79 -18.21
CA LEU A 211 -10.91 -3.02 -18.82
C LEU A 211 -11.15 -3.05 -20.33
N LYS A 212 -12.33 -2.61 -20.79
CA LYS A 212 -12.62 -2.53 -22.23
C LYS A 212 -11.78 -1.45 -22.91
N ALA A 213 -11.62 -0.28 -22.32
CA ALA A 213 -10.76 0.79 -22.85
C ALA A 213 -9.29 0.33 -22.97
N VAL A 214 -8.77 -0.35 -21.93
CA VAL A 214 -7.43 -0.97 -21.97
C VAL A 214 -7.34 -1.97 -23.13
N SER A 215 -8.31 -2.89 -23.25
CA SER A 215 -8.31 -3.87 -24.32
C SER A 215 -8.33 -3.24 -25.71
N LEU A 216 -9.09 -2.17 -25.92
CA LEU A 216 -9.11 -1.43 -27.18
C LEU A 216 -7.75 -0.75 -27.46
N ALA A 217 -7.12 -0.18 -26.43
CA ALA A 217 -5.79 0.42 -26.56
C ALA A 217 -4.71 -0.62 -26.90
N LEU A 218 -4.75 -1.80 -26.29
CA LEU A 218 -3.82 -2.91 -26.56
C LEU A 218 -3.86 -3.38 -28.03
N THR A 219 -4.98 -3.15 -28.74
CA THR A 219 -5.07 -3.42 -30.19
C THR A 219 -4.10 -2.56 -31.00
N SER A 220 -3.94 -1.29 -30.62
CA SER A 220 -3.04 -0.33 -31.27
C SER A 220 -1.63 -0.36 -30.67
N HIS A 221 -1.53 -0.62 -29.35
CA HIS A 221 -0.30 -0.64 -28.57
C HIS A 221 0.09 -2.08 -28.19
N ARG A 222 0.30 -2.91 -29.22
CA ARG A 222 0.50 -4.35 -29.08
C ARG A 222 1.71 -4.72 -28.23
N LEU A 223 2.71 -3.85 -28.12
CA LEU A 223 3.90 -4.07 -27.32
C LEU A 223 3.58 -4.25 -25.84
N LEU A 224 2.55 -3.57 -25.31
CA LEU A 224 2.15 -3.73 -23.92
C LEU A 224 1.44 -5.06 -23.63
N ASN A 225 0.95 -5.75 -24.69
CA ASN A 225 0.33 -7.08 -24.59
C ASN A 225 1.31 -8.18 -25.00
N THR A 226 2.53 -8.12 -24.46
CA THR A 226 3.58 -9.12 -24.74
C THR A 226 4.10 -9.76 -23.46
N HIS A 227 4.72 -10.90 -23.63
CA HIS A 227 5.55 -11.54 -22.61
C HIS A 227 7.02 -11.46 -23.01
N LEU A 228 7.89 -11.09 -22.05
CA LEU A 228 9.32 -11.10 -22.21
C LEU A 228 9.89 -12.38 -21.61
N ASP A 229 10.42 -13.27 -22.45
CA ASP A 229 11.15 -14.45 -22.00
C ASP A 229 12.65 -14.15 -21.89
N THR A 230 13.13 -14.11 -20.67
CA THR A 230 14.55 -13.99 -20.32
C THR A 230 15.09 -15.27 -19.69
N ALA A 231 14.26 -16.28 -19.47
CA ALA A 231 14.63 -17.51 -18.78
C ALA A 231 15.16 -18.57 -19.73
N THR A 232 14.56 -18.71 -20.93
CA THR A 232 14.97 -19.73 -21.91
C THR A 232 16.35 -19.45 -22.47
N ASN A 233 16.66 -18.22 -22.82
CA ASN A 233 17.98 -17.79 -23.25
C ASN A 233 18.27 -16.35 -22.78
N PRO A 234 18.97 -16.16 -21.65
CA PRO A 234 19.30 -14.83 -21.12
C PRO A 234 20.10 -13.95 -22.07
N GLN A 235 20.87 -14.52 -22.98
CA GLN A 235 21.70 -13.79 -23.96
C GLN A 235 20.91 -13.37 -25.21
N LYS A 236 19.72 -13.98 -25.43
CA LYS A 236 18.84 -13.67 -26.56
C LYS A 236 17.37 -13.68 -26.07
N PRO A 237 16.97 -12.66 -25.30
CA PRO A 237 15.60 -12.56 -24.82
C PRO A 237 14.62 -12.45 -25.98
N GLN A 238 13.41 -12.99 -25.81
CA GLN A 238 12.38 -13.05 -26.84
C GLN A 238 11.09 -12.43 -26.35
N LEU A 239 10.38 -11.76 -27.26
CA LEU A 239 9.05 -11.21 -27.00
C LEU A 239 8.00 -12.09 -27.68
N THR A 240 6.97 -12.49 -26.89
CA THR A 240 5.78 -13.15 -27.41
C THR A 240 4.65 -12.15 -27.44
N TYR A 241 4.19 -11.78 -28.64
CA TYR A 241 3.00 -10.93 -28.86
C TYR A 241 1.74 -11.79 -28.72
N HIS A 242 0.85 -11.42 -27.82
CA HIS A 242 -0.40 -12.15 -27.63
C HIS A 242 -1.50 -11.56 -28.51
N ALA A 243 -2.24 -12.44 -29.19
CA ALA A 243 -3.43 -12.05 -29.97
C ALA A 243 -4.64 -11.81 -29.04
N SER A 244 -4.71 -12.57 -27.94
CA SER A 244 -5.78 -12.46 -26.95
C SER A 244 -5.43 -11.44 -25.89
N HIS A 245 -6.43 -10.65 -25.44
CA HIS A 245 -6.29 -9.75 -24.31
C HIS A 245 -6.84 -10.43 -23.06
N ASN A 246 -6.01 -11.20 -22.40
CA ASN A 246 -6.34 -11.88 -21.14
C ASN A 246 -5.92 -10.97 -19.97
N ILE A 247 -6.89 -10.27 -19.41
CA ILE A 247 -6.60 -9.23 -18.41
C ILE A 247 -6.75 -9.80 -17.00
N GLY A 248 -5.64 -9.86 -16.27
CA GLY A 248 -5.62 -10.16 -14.83
C GLY A 248 -6.18 -8.97 -14.05
N VAL A 249 -7.06 -9.23 -13.10
CA VAL A 249 -7.63 -8.18 -12.23
C VAL A 249 -7.30 -8.51 -10.78
N ALA A 250 -6.59 -7.59 -10.12
CA ALA A 250 -6.24 -7.75 -8.72
C ALA A 250 -7.48 -7.67 -7.81
N VAL A 251 -7.70 -8.71 -7.01
CA VAL A 251 -8.81 -8.82 -6.06
C VAL A 251 -8.25 -9.05 -4.66
N ASP A 252 -8.62 -8.18 -3.73
CA ASP A 252 -8.33 -8.35 -2.31
C ASP A 252 -9.26 -9.38 -1.69
N THR A 253 -8.65 -10.32 -0.93
CA THR A 253 -9.37 -11.39 -0.25
C THR A 253 -8.84 -11.59 1.18
N PRO A 254 -9.62 -12.20 2.09
CA PRO A 254 -9.16 -12.51 3.45
C PRO A 254 -7.89 -13.37 3.51
N SER A 255 -7.63 -14.18 2.46
CA SER A 255 -6.43 -15.01 2.35
C SER A 255 -5.23 -14.30 1.70
N GLY A 256 -5.41 -13.08 1.20
CA GLY A 256 -4.41 -12.27 0.51
C GLY A 256 -4.83 -11.85 -0.89
N LEU A 257 -3.90 -11.22 -1.63
CA LEU A 257 -4.15 -10.74 -2.98
C LEU A 257 -4.16 -11.90 -3.99
N LEU A 258 -5.25 -11.99 -4.76
CA LEU A 258 -5.38 -12.91 -5.89
C LEU A 258 -5.61 -12.14 -7.19
N VAL A 259 -5.15 -12.70 -8.32
CA VAL A 259 -5.26 -12.05 -9.64
C VAL A 259 -5.94 -13.01 -10.63
N PRO A 260 -7.28 -13.14 -10.56
CA PRO A 260 -8.03 -13.88 -11.57
C PRO A 260 -7.98 -13.20 -12.94
N VAL A 261 -8.20 -13.96 -14.01
CA VAL A 261 -7.98 -13.55 -15.38
C VAL A 261 -9.30 -13.58 -16.16
N ILE A 262 -9.72 -12.43 -16.69
CA ILE A 262 -10.79 -12.33 -17.66
C ILE A 262 -10.19 -12.59 -19.04
N ARG A 263 -10.67 -13.61 -19.72
CA ARG A 263 -10.12 -14.05 -21.00
C ARG A 263 -10.79 -13.35 -22.17
N ASN A 264 -10.01 -13.10 -23.22
CA ASN A 264 -10.48 -12.57 -24.51
C ASN A 264 -11.34 -11.31 -24.36
N VAL A 265 -10.89 -10.36 -23.54
CA VAL A 265 -11.62 -9.10 -23.26
C VAL A 265 -11.93 -8.35 -24.54
N GLN A 266 -11.11 -8.49 -25.59
CA GLN A 266 -11.34 -7.88 -26.90
C GLN A 266 -12.71 -8.30 -27.50
N ASP A 267 -13.16 -9.52 -27.24
CA ASP A 267 -14.38 -10.11 -27.80
C ASP A 267 -15.61 -9.92 -26.88
N LEU A 268 -15.40 -9.45 -25.65
CA LEU A 268 -16.47 -9.30 -24.68
C LEU A 268 -17.11 -7.90 -24.72
N SER A 269 -18.43 -7.82 -24.52
CA SER A 269 -19.12 -6.58 -24.21
C SER A 269 -18.78 -6.08 -22.80
N VAL A 270 -19.02 -4.82 -22.53
CA VAL A 270 -18.83 -4.25 -21.16
C VAL A 270 -19.70 -4.99 -20.14
N HIS A 271 -20.92 -5.39 -20.52
CA HIS A 271 -21.82 -6.18 -19.67
C HIS A 271 -21.23 -7.57 -19.38
N SER A 272 -20.72 -8.26 -20.40
CA SER A 272 -20.08 -9.58 -20.23
C SER A 272 -18.84 -9.50 -19.35
N ILE A 273 -18.03 -8.45 -19.48
CA ILE A 273 -16.88 -8.18 -18.61
C ILE A 273 -17.35 -7.97 -17.17
N ALA A 274 -18.43 -7.21 -16.95
CA ALA A 274 -18.96 -6.98 -15.61
C ALA A 274 -19.44 -8.27 -14.94
N HIS A 275 -20.14 -9.11 -15.69
CA HIS A 275 -20.61 -10.42 -15.21
C HIS A 275 -19.46 -11.36 -14.85
N GLU A 276 -18.45 -11.47 -15.73
CA GLU A 276 -17.29 -12.31 -15.48
C GLU A 276 -16.44 -11.80 -14.30
N LEU A 277 -16.29 -10.48 -14.19
CA LEU A 277 -15.63 -9.85 -13.05
C LEU A 277 -16.35 -10.15 -11.72
N ALA A 278 -17.69 -10.08 -11.72
CA ALA A 278 -18.49 -10.42 -10.53
C ALA A 278 -18.34 -11.90 -10.16
N ARG A 279 -18.40 -12.81 -11.15
CA ARG A 279 -18.19 -14.24 -10.96
C ARG A 279 -16.83 -14.55 -10.34
N LEU A 280 -15.76 -14.03 -10.95
CA LEU A 280 -14.38 -14.26 -10.50
C LEU A 280 -14.13 -13.66 -9.11
N SER A 281 -14.62 -12.43 -8.86
CA SER A 281 -14.50 -11.79 -7.55
C SER A 281 -15.25 -12.52 -6.45
N GLY A 282 -16.42 -13.07 -6.76
CA GLY A 282 -17.19 -13.93 -5.85
C GLY A 282 -16.44 -15.20 -5.49
N LEU A 283 -15.89 -15.90 -6.49
CA LEU A 283 -15.08 -17.11 -6.30
C LEU A 283 -13.79 -16.82 -5.51
N ALA A 284 -13.14 -15.67 -5.78
CA ALA A 284 -11.94 -15.24 -5.06
C ALA A 284 -12.21 -15.07 -3.56
N ARG A 285 -13.26 -14.33 -3.21
CA ARG A 285 -13.64 -14.09 -1.80
C ARG A 285 -14.09 -15.38 -1.10
N ALA A 286 -14.71 -16.30 -1.85
CA ALA A 286 -15.10 -17.59 -1.33
C ALA A 286 -13.94 -18.62 -1.25
N GLY A 287 -12.73 -18.27 -1.72
CA GLY A 287 -11.58 -19.18 -1.76
C GLY A 287 -11.77 -20.37 -2.73
N LYS A 288 -12.60 -20.18 -3.77
CA LYS A 288 -12.99 -21.23 -4.72
C LYS A 288 -12.44 -21.02 -6.14
N LEU A 289 -11.48 -20.11 -6.33
CA LEU A 289 -10.80 -19.94 -7.61
C LEU A 289 -10.02 -21.20 -7.97
N LEU A 290 -10.13 -21.61 -9.21
CA LEU A 290 -9.31 -22.69 -9.78
C LEU A 290 -7.98 -22.13 -10.29
N ALA A 291 -6.95 -22.97 -10.39
CA ALA A 291 -5.67 -22.59 -10.98
C ALA A 291 -5.83 -22.07 -12.41
N ALA A 292 -6.79 -22.61 -13.16
CA ALA A 292 -7.13 -22.15 -14.50
C ALA A 292 -7.67 -20.71 -14.52
N ASP A 293 -8.39 -20.26 -13.48
CA ASP A 293 -8.90 -18.90 -13.40
C ASP A 293 -7.79 -17.86 -13.17
N MET A 294 -6.62 -18.28 -12.69
CA MET A 294 -5.49 -17.39 -12.34
C MET A 294 -4.33 -17.45 -13.35
N ALA A 295 -4.41 -18.31 -14.35
CA ALA A 295 -3.32 -18.51 -15.30
C ALA A 295 -3.56 -17.81 -16.64
N GLY A 296 -2.45 -17.42 -17.30
CA GLY A 296 -2.46 -16.95 -18.69
C GLY A 296 -2.85 -15.48 -18.88
N ALA A 297 -2.70 -14.64 -17.86
CA ALA A 297 -2.83 -13.19 -18.00
C ALA A 297 -1.73 -12.64 -18.93
N THR A 298 -2.12 -11.78 -19.86
CA THR A 298 -1.21 -11.09 -20.77
C THR A 298 -0.95 -9.64 -20.38
N PHE A 299 -1.87 -9.06 -19.63
CA PHE A 299 -1.80 -7.72 -19.03
C PHE A 299 -2.52 -7.74 -17.67
N THR A 300 -2.16 -6.87 -16.75
CA THR A 300 -2.80 -6.81 -15.44
C THR A 300 -3.34 -5.41 -15.13
N VAL A 301 -4.51 -5.35 -14.49
CA VAL A 301 -5.10 -4.12 -13.95
C VAL A 301 -5.28 -4.28 -12.44
N SER A 302 -4.66 -3.38 -11.69
CA SER A 302 -4.79 -3.31 -10.22
C SER A 302 -5.62 -2.09 -9.85
N ASN A 303 -6.87 -2.31 -9.40
CA ASN A 303 -7.75 -1.23 -8.97
C ASN A 303 -7.80 -1.15 -7.44
N ILE A 304 -7.11 -0.17 -6.86
CA ILE A 304 -7.15 0.12 -5.42
C ILE A 304 -8.09 1.29 -5.08
N GLY A 305 -8.80 1.82 -6.07
CA GLY A 305 -9.66 3.00 -5.90
C GLY A 305 -10.78 2.83 -4.86
N SER A 306 -11.22 1.61 -4.60
CA SER A 306 -12.17 1.30 -3.53
C SER A 306 -11.58 1.49 -2.13
N ILE A 307 -10.27 1.26 -1.98
CA ILE A 307 -9.55 1.38 -0.71
C ILE A 307 -9.01 2.79 -0.53
N GLY A 308 -8.33 3.31 -1.55
CA GLY A 308 -7.69 4.62 -1.49
C GLY A 308 -6.78 4.88 -2.68
N GLY A 309 -5.75 5.70 -2.46
CA GLY A 309 -4.68 5.95 -3.41
C GLY A 309 -4.97 7.11 -4.39
N GLY A 310 -3.94 7.82 -4.74
CA GLY A 310 -3.85 8.70 -5.88
C GLY A 310 -2.92 8.05 -6.89
N VAL A 311 -1.66 8.49 -6.93
CA VAL A 311 -0.59 7.80 -7.67
C VAL A 311 -0.25 6.49 -6.96
N VAL A 312 -0.12 5.42 -7.73
CA VAL A 312 0.30 4.10 -7.26
C VAL A 312 1.43 3.59 -8.16
N ALA A 313 2.32 2.78 -7.63
CA ALA A 313 3.40 2.15 -8.39
C ALA A 313 3.17 0.62 -8.42
N PRO A 314 2.36 0.11 -9.35
CA PRO A 314 2.08 -1.32 -9.41
C PRO A 314 3.32 -2.09 -9.87
N VAL A 315 3.55 -3.27 -9.30
CA VAL A 315 4.68 -4.13 -9.64
C VAL A 315 4.28 -5.10 -10.74
N ILE A 316 5.09 -5.15 -11.80
CA ILE A 316 4.87 -6.03 -12.95
C ILE A 316 5.05 -7.48 -12.53
N THR A 317 4.13 -8.34 -12.92
CA THR A 317 4.23 -9.79 -12.72
C THR A 317 4.86 -10.44 -13.96
N SER A 318 6.14 -10.84 -13.83
CA SER A 318 6.81 -11.57 -14.91
C SER A 318 5.99 -12.82 -15.34
N PRO A 319 5.86 -13.09 -16.67
CA PRO A 319 6.58 -12.54 -17.80
C PRO A 319 5.93 -11.33 -18.50
N GLN A 320 4.87 -10.75 -17.94
CA GLN A 320 4.21 -9.54 -18.51
C GLN A 320 5.18 -8.37 -18.56
N VAL A 321 4.96 -7.43 -19.48
CA VAL A 321 5.79 -6.24 -19.65
C VAL A 321 5.15 -4.96 -19.12
N ALA A 322 3.86 -4.99 -18.78
CA ALA A 322 3.17 -3.82 -18.26
C ALA A 322 2.01 -4.18 -17.32
N ILE A 323 1.66 -3.21 -16.46
CA ILE A 323 0.54 -3.27 -15.53
C ILE A 323 -0.03 -1.86 -15.35
N LEU A 324 -1.36 -1.77 -15.23
CA LEU A 324 -2.08 -0.54 -14.90
C LEU A 324 -2.54 -0.54 -13.45
N GLY A 325 -2.20 0.49 -12.70
CA GLY A 325 -2.78 0.81 -11.39
C GLY A 325 -3.84 1.90 -11.53
N VAL A 326 -5.00 1.70 -10.91
CA VAL A 326 -6.10 2.67 -10.88
C VAL A 326 -6.31 3.15 -9.46
N GLY A 327 -6.13 4.46 -9.23
CA GLY A 327 -6.35 5.11 -7.95
C GLY A 327 -7.83 5.45 -7.71
N ARG A 328 -8.12 6.02 -6.54
CA ARG A 328 -9.47 6.46 -6.17
C ARG A 328 -9.89 7.68 -6.99
N SER A 329 -11.09 7.64 -7.57
CA SER A 329 -11.69 8.83 -8.15
C SER A 329 -12.03 9.86 -7.07
N ARG A 330 -11.82 11.13 -7.39
CA ARG A 330 -12.10 12.28 -6.53
C ARG A 330 -12.81 13.35 -7.32
N VAL A 331 -13.67 14.10 -6.67
CA VAL A 331 -14.24 15.30 -7.27
C VAL A 331 -13.23 16.43 -7.06
N VAL A 332 -12.79 17.00 -8.17
CA VAL A 332 -11.84 18.11 -8.22
C VAL A 332 -12.45 19.33 -8.92
N PRO A 333 -12.08 20.56 -8.54
CA PRO A 333 -12.39 21.74 -9.30
C PRO A 333 -11.51 21.78 -10.55
N ALA A 334 -12.10 22.12 -11.68
CA ALA A 334 -11.40 22.29 -12.95
C ALA A 334 -11.98 23.47 -13.72
N PHE A 335 -11.26 23.99 -14.71
CA PHE A 335 -11.79 24.98 -15.61
C PHE A 335 -12.48 24.27 -16.80
N GLY A 336 -13.67 24.74 -17.14
CA GLY A 336 -14.37 24.40 -18.37
C GLY A 336 -13.79 25.14 -19.57
N GLU A 337 -14.36 24.85 -20.78
CA GLU A 337 -13.87 25.42 -22.04
C GLU A 337 -14.01 26.95 -22.08
N ALA A 338 -15.04 27.51 -21.45
CA ALA A 338 -15.25 28.95 -21.38
C ALA A 338 -14.54 29.62 -20.17
N GLY A 339 -13.69 28.84 -19.42
CA GLY A 339 -12.96 29.31 -18.25
C GLY A 339 -13.78 29.32 -16.95
N GLU A 340 -15.00 28.83 -16.97
CA GLU A 340 -15.85 28.66 -15.78
C GLU A 340 -15.34 27.53 -14.87
N LEU A 341 -15.61 27.62 -13.56
CA LEU A 341 -15.27 26.59 -12.61
C LEU A 341 -16.27 25.42 -12.69
N VAL A 342 -15.79 24.25 -13.05
CA VAL A 342 -16.60 23.03 -13.18
C VAL A 342 -16.11 21.95 -12.21
N ARG A 343 -16.99 20.99 -11.89
CA ARG A 343 -16.66 19.80 -11.11
C ARG A 343 -16.30 18.67 -12.05
N ARG A 344 -15.11 18.08 -11.87
CA ARG A 344 -14.71 16.86 -12.57
C ARG A 344 -14.53 15.71 -11.61
N GLU A 345 -14.86 14.51 -12.04
CA GLU A 345 -14.54 13.27 -11.31
C GLU A 345 -13.26 12.70 -11.93
N GLU A 346 -12.15 12.82 -11.21
CA GLU A 346 -10.83 12.46 -11.71
C GLU A 346 -10.24 11.29 -10.95
N ALA A 347 -9.62 10.35 -11.65
CA ALA A 347 -8.81 9.28 -11.08
C ALA A 347 -7.41 9.29 -11.70
N VAL A 348 -6.38 8.99 -10.90
CA VAL A 348 -5.02 8.86 -11.42
C VAL A 348 -4.80 7.43 -11.88
N PHE A 349 -4.37 7.29 -13.14
CA PHE A 349 -3.94 6.02 -13.74
C PHE A 349 -2.43 5.98 -13.77
N SER A 350 -1.87 4.91 -13.23
CA SER A 350 -0.44 4.70 -13.07
C SER A 350 -0.01 3.46 -13.83
N TRP A 351 0.82 3.65 -14.83
CA TRP A 351 1.31 2.59 -15.70
C TRP A 351 2.73 2.23 -15.29
N SER A 352 2.97 0.98 -14.91
CA SER A 352 4.32 0.46 -14.80
C SER A 352 4.64 -0.39 -16.03
N ALA A 353 5.76 -0.11 -16.67
CA ALA A 353 6.23 -0.83 -17.85
C ALA A 353 7.68 -1.31 -17.66
N ASP A 354 8.02 -2.45 -18.25
CA ASP A 354 9.39 -2.97 -18.29
C ASP A 354 10.22 -2.13 -19.29
N HIS A 355 11.09 -1.26 -18.77
CA HIS A 355 11.86 -0.32 -19.60
C HIS A 355 12.90 -0.99 -20.50
N ARG A 356 13.11 -2.29 -20.38
CA ARG A 356 13.92 -3.07 -21.35
C ARG A 356 13.19 -3.27 -22.67
N VAL A 357 11.87 -3.10 -22.68
CA VAL A 357 11.00 -3.39 -23.83
C VAL A 357 10.16 -2.18 -24.22
N VAL A 358 9.56 -1.50 -23.23
CA VAL A 358 8.64 -0.39 -23.43
C VAL A 358 9.31 0.91 -23.05
N ASP A 359 9.42 1.84 -24.01
CA ASP A 359 9.91 3.19 -23.72
C ASP A 359 8.82 4.11 -23.16
N GLY A 360 9.24 5.27 -22.64
CA GLY A 360 8.33 6.24 -22.04
C GLY A 360 7.31 6.80 -23.03
N ALA A 361 7.67 6.97 -24.31
CA ALA A 361 6.78 7.51 -25.33
C ALA A 361 5.68 6.52 -25.70
N GLU A 362 6.00 5.21 -25.82
CA GLU A 362 5.02 4.17 -26.09
C GLU A 362 4.04 4.01 -24.91
N CYS A 363 4.58 4.02 -23.68
CA CYS A 363 3.75 3.96 -22.48
C CYS A 363 2.80 5.16 -22.38
N ALA A 364 3.30 6.37 -22.66
CA ALA A 364 2.49 7.60 -22.67
C ALA A 364 1.42 7.56 -23.74
N ARG A 365 1.74 7.18 -25.01
CA ARG A 365 0.74 7.05 -26.08
C ARG A 365 -0.37 6.06 -25.73
N ALA A 366 -0.02 4.93 -25.15
CA ALA A 366 -1.01 3.95 -24.71
C ALA A 366 -1.92 4.50 -23.60
N ALA A 367 -1.33 5.19 -22.63
CA ALA A 367 -2.07 5.82 -21.53
C ALA A 367 -3.03 6.88 -22.04
N GLU A 368 -2.58 7.77 -22.97
CA GLU A 368 -3.41 8.79 -23.61
C GLU A 368 -4.53 8.17 -24.46
N THR A 369 -4.28 7.03 -25.12
CA THR A 369 -5.32 6.29 -25.85
C THR A 369 -6.41 5.78 -24.90
N VAL A 370 -6.03 5.21 -23.76
CA VAL A 370 -7.00 4.77 -22.74
C VAL A 370 -7.75 5.97 -22.14
N ARG A 371 -7.04 7.06 -21.84
CA ARG A 371 -7.64 8.31 -21.37
C ARG A 371 -8.69 8.81 -22.34
N GLY A 372 -8.35 8.92 -23.63
CA GLY A 372 -9.27 9.38 -24.66
C GLY A 372 -10.54 8.52 -24.78
N PHE A 373 -10.45 7.19 -24.58
CA PHE A 373 -11.64 6.33 -24.56
C PHE A 373 -12.52 6.54 -23.33
N LEU A 374 -11.96 6.86 -22.18
CA LEU A 374 -12.71 7.03 -20.94
C LEU A 374 -13.31 8.42 -20.80
N GLU A 375 -12.63 9.44 -21.30
CA GLU A 375 -13.12 10.82 -21.34
C GLU A 375 -14.17 11.02 -22.45
N GLY A 376 -13.96 10.40 -23.64
CA GLY A 376 -14.89 10.39 -24.77
C GLY A 376 -15.52 9.00 -24.96
N VAL A 377 -16.45 8.63 -24.09
CA VAL A 377 -17.03 7.28 -24.06
C VAL A 377 -17.76 6.92 -25.37
N GLU A 378 -18.30 7.90 -26.06
CA GLU A 378 -18.93 7.73 -27.37
C GLU A 378 -17.95 7.19 -28.42
N GLY A 379 -16.68 7.65 -28.39
CA GLY A 379 -15.61 7.13 -29.23
C GLY A 379 -15.28 5.67 -29.00
N MET A 380 -15.50 5.19 -27.77
CA MET A 380 -15.37 3.78 -27.45
C MET A 380 -16.49 2.94 -28.07
N LEU A 381 -17.74 3.44 -28.08
CA LEU A 381 -18.90 2.73 -28.64
C LEU A 381 -18.72 2.39 -30.12
N VAL A 382 -18.14 3.29 -30.89
CA VAL A 382 -17.89 3.10 -32.35
C VAL A 382 -16.88 1.97 -32.61
N ARG A 383 -16.06 1.62 -31.63
CA ARG A 383 -15.02 0.57 -31.71
C ARG A 383 -15.39 -0.74 -31.02
N LEU A 384 -16.56 -0.82 -30.39
CA LEU A 384 -17.08 -2.06 -29.84
C LEU A 384 -17.47 -3.00 -31.01
N ARG A 385 -17.05 -4.24 -30.90
CA ARG A 385 -17.45 -5.32 -31.82
C ARG A 385 -18.51 -6.19 -31.17
#